data_3c67d644892bcdb2d500c3964583af07
#
_entry.id   3c67d644892bcdb2d500c3964583af07
#
_cell.length_a   1.000
_cell.length_b   1.000
_cell.length_c   1.000
_cell.angle_alpha   90.00
_cell.angle_beta   90.00
_cell.angle_gamma   90.00
#
_symmetry.space_group_name_H-M   'P 1'
#
loop_
_entity.id
_entity.type
_entity.pdbx_description
1 polymer ?
#
loop_
_entity_poly.entity_id
_entity_poly.type
_entity_poly.pdbx_seq_one_letter_code
_entity_poly.pdbx_strand_id
1 'polypeptide(L)'
;MASISKVVVFPGDNCGPEVMSEALKVLRVFESQKEPIKFDFDFRLLGGKWGTGLVRPEQGLLGLRKGMDAFGNLRPCNFAAESLVDLSPLKADVARGTNFTIIRELCGGMYFGPDRRDPDADLTSAQDVDFYTRQEIERVARLAGYLAKQHDPPLPVWSLDKANVLASAGRLWRLVVSEVFEKEFPDVQLGHHLIDSAAMLMIKRPTALNGIVLTSNLFGDIISDEASVIPGSLGLLPSASLCEVPVPGKLVKGIYEPIHGSAPDIVGKGIVNPAGMILCAAMMLRYSFGKEAEARAIEMAVADTINNGVRTGDIGGTAGTKEFGDAVVKHLKSRMA
;
A
#
# COMPACT_ATOMS: atom_id res chain seq x y z
N MET A 1 21.69 -0.63 -24.59
CA MET A 1 21.82 0.49 -23.64
C MET A 1 20.86 0.20 -22.50
N ALA A 2 21.32 0.32 -21.24
CA ALA A 2 20.41 0.16 -20.10
C ALA A 2 19.33 1.26 -20.17
N SER A 3 18.07 0.87 -20.06
CA SER A 3 16.96 1.83 -20.04
C SER A 3 17.05 2.65 -18.75
N ILE A 4 16.89 3.97 -18.86
CA ILE A 4 16.85 4.86 -17.71
C ILE A 4 15.43 4.90 -17.17
N SER A 5 15.26 4.55 -15.91
CA SER A 5 13.98 4.58 -15.19
C SER A 5 13.76 5.97 -14.59
N LYS A 6 12.78 6.71 -15.12
CA LYS A 6 12.42 8.03 -14.58
C LYS A 6 11.53 7.89 -13.37
N VAL A 7 11.91 8.52 -12.26
CA VAL A 7 11.18 8.50 -11.00
C VAL A 7 11.02 9.93 -10.49
N VAL A 8 9.77 10.37 -10.32
CA VAL A 8 9.49 11.63 -9.64
C VAL A 8 9.51 11.38 -8.13
N VAL A 9 10.31 12.15 -7.41
CA VAL A 9 10.51 12.03 -5.97
C VAL A 9 9.82 13.20 -5.27
N PHE A 10 8.86 12.87 -4.42
CA PHE A 10 8.21 13.80 -3.52
C PHE A 10 8.67 13.53 -2.10
N PRO A 11 9.64 14.26 -1.55
CA PRO A 11 10.11 13.99 -0.19
C PRO A 11 9.03 14.14 0.88
N GLY A 12 7.99 14.93 0.59
CA GLY A 12 6.93 15.21 1.54
C GLY A 12 7.36 16.19 2.64
N ASP A 13 6.57 16.21 3.72
CA ASP A 13 6.80 17.10 4.86
C ASP A 13 7.41 16.37 6.05
N ASN A 14 7.95 17.13 6.98
CA ASN A 14 8.44 16.70 8.29
C ASN A 14 9.40 15.48 8.22
N CYS A 15 8.96 14.28 8.64
CA CYS A 15 9.78 13.08 8.60
C CYS A 15 9.98 12.50 7.17
N GLY A 16 9.21 12.95 6.19
CA GLY A 16 9.28 12.45 4.82
C GLY A 16 10.68 12.47 4.20
N PRO A 17 11.42 13.61 4.24
CA PRO A 17 12.80 13.66 3.74
C PRO A 17 13.75 12.66 4.40
N GLU A 18 13.58 12.36 5.70
CA GLU A 18 14.41 11.41 6.43
C GLU A 18 14.23 9.98 5.87
N VAL A 19 12.99 9.50 5.79
CA VAL A 19 12.70 8.15 5.28
C VAL A 19 12.96 8.01 3.78
N MET A 20 12.72 9.08 3.00
CA MET A 20 12.99 9.12 1.58
C MET A 20 14.48 8.97 1.28
N SER A 21 15.35 9.63 2.06
CA SER A 21 16.80 9.52 1.88
C SER A 21 17.29 8.08 2.01
N GLU A 22 16.71 7.31 2.93
CA GLU A 22 17.08 5.90 3.14
C GLU A 22 16.60 5.01 1.99
N ALA A 23 15.40 5.22 1.48
CA ALA A 23 14.88 4.48 0.32
C ALA A 23 15.70 4.75 -0.96
N LEU A 24 16.08 6.02 -1.21
CA LEU A 24 16.95 6.37 -2.33
C LEU A 24 18.33 5.74 -2.20
N LYS A 25 18.88 5.66 -0.98
CA LYS A 25 20.15 4.98 -0.71
C LYS A 25 20.09 3.50 -1.08
N VAL A 26 18.98 2.83 -0.77
CA VAL A 26 18.75 1.43 -1.15
C VAL A 26 18.65 1.26 -2.67
N LEU A 27 17.91 2.12 -3.36
CA LEU A 27 17.79 2.07 -4.83
C LEU A 27 19.13 2.26 -5.54
N ARG A 28 20.01 3.12 -5.03
CA ARG A 28 21.35 3.35 -5.59
C ARG A 28 22.27 2.12 -5.53
N VAL A 29 21.98 1.12 -4.70
CA VAL A 29 22.73 -0.14 -4.70
C VAL A 29 22.65 -0.83 -6.06
N PHE A 30 21.49 -0.75 -6.73
CA PHE A 30 21.26 -1.39 -8.03
C PHE A 30 21.97 -0.66 -9.19
N GLU A 31 22.36 0.59 -9.02
CA GLU A 31 23.12 1.34 -10.04
C GLU A 31 24.56 0.84 -10.20
N SER A 32 25.11 0.19 -9.18
CA SER A 32 26.48 -0.34 -9.14
C SER A 32 26.59 -1.83 -9.49
N GLN A 33 25.50 -2.47 -9.89
CA GLN A 33 25.47 -3.90 -10.21
C GLN A 33 26.02 -4.20 -11.62
N LYS A 34 26.31 -5.49 -11.90
CA LYS A 34 26.76 -5.96 -13.21
C LYS A 34 25.74 -5.65 -14.30
N GLU A 35 24.46 -5.77 -13.99
CA GLU A 35 23.35 -5.33 -14.82
C GLU A 35 22.63 -4.14 -14.12
N PRO A 36 23.12 -2.92 -14.33
CA PRO A 36 22.67 -1.79 -13.53
C PRO A 36 21.25 -1.34 -13.90
N ILE A 37 20.45 -1.06 -12.89
CA ILE A 37 19.21 -0.30 -13.06
C ILE A 37 19.58 1.18 -12.86
N LYS A 38 19.44 1.98 -13.90
CA LYS A 38 19.73 3.43 -13.83
C LYS A 38 18.44 4.18 -13.54
N PHE A 39 18.51 5.05 -12.56
CA PHE A 39 17.40 5.93 -12.18
C PHE A 39 17.72 7.38 -12.54
N ASP A 40 16.69 8.07 -13.06
CA ASP A 40 16.68 9.52 -13.24
C ASP A 40 15.65 10.07 -12.23
N PHE A 41 16.15 10.66 -11.14
CA PHE A 41 15.32 11.17 -10.07
C PHE A 41 15.00 12.65 -10.28
N ASP A 42 13.72 12.95 -10.52
CA ASP A 42 13.20 14.32 -10.62
C ASP A 42 12.51 14.71 -9.30
N PHE A 43 13.15 15.59 -8.53
CA PHE A 43 12.64 16.03 -7.23
C PHE A 43 11.61 17.15 -7.40
N ARG A 44 10.41 16.94 -6.85
CA ARG A 44 9.31 17.88 -6.86
C ARG A 44 8.72 18.06 -5.47
N LEU A 45 8.04 19.16 -5.24
CA LEU A 45 7.34 19.42 -3.99
C LEU A 45 5.92 18.88 -4.07
N LEU A 46 5.55 18.09 -3.08
CA LEU A 46 4.18 17.65 -2.80
C LEU A 46 4.00 17.68 -1.29
N GLY A 47 2.87 18.14 -0.84
CA GLY A 47 2.68 18.50 0.56
C GLY A 47 2.95 20.01 0.67
N GLY A 48 3.05 20.53 1.82
CA GLY A 48 3.37 21.92 2.02
C GLY A 48 3.37 22.22 3.50
N LYS A 49 4.21 23.12 3.93
CA LYS A 49 3.99 23.83 5.18
C LYS A 49 2.71 24.63 4.98
N TRP A 50 1.60 23.92 5.05
CA TRP A 50 0.29 24.47 4.89
C TRP A 50 0.05 25.43 6.06
N GLY A 51 0.44 26.67 5.82
CA GLY A 51 -0.06 27.77 6.61
C GLY A 51 -1.58 27.81 6.54
N THR A 52 -2.20 28.82 7.05
CA THR A 52 -3.64 29.10 7.09
C THR A 52 -4.38 29.07 5.72
N GLY A 53 -3.87 28.30 4.73
CA GLY A 53 -4.45 28.15 3.39
C GLY A 53 -5.72 27.32 3.38
N LEU A 54 -6.63 27.63 2.47
CA LEU A 54 -7.91 26.94 2.25
C LEU A 54 -7.76 25.52 1.68
N VAL A 55 -6.58 25.16 1.14
CA VAL A 55 -6.33 23.85 0.49
C VAL A 55 -5.55 22.95 1.45
N ARG A 56 -6.10 21.78 1.76
CA ARG A 56 -5.47 20.78 2.60
C ARG A 56 -4.52 19.87 1.79
N PRO A 57 -3.43 19.31 2.38
CA PRO A 57 -2.52 18.38 1.72
C PRO A 57 -3.24 17.20 1.06
N GLU A 58 -4.26 16.67 1.72
CA GLU A 58 -5.08 15.56 1.24
C GLU A 58 -5.76 15.88 -0.10
N GLN A 59 -6.18 17.12 -0.32
CA GLN A 59 -6.79 17.53 -1.59
C GLN A 59 -5.78 17.48 -2.76
N GLY A 60 -4.52 17.85 -2.49
CA GLY A 60 -3.44 17.73 -3.48
C GLY A 60 -3.16 16.28 -3.84
N LEU A 61 -3.10 15.40 -2.86
CA LEU A 61 -2.90 13.96 -3.06
C LEU A 61 -4.08 13.31 -3.80
N LEU A 62 -5.31 13.62 -3.43
CA LEU A 62 -6.52 13.14 -4.13
C LEU A 62 -6.53 13.62 -5.59
N GLY A 63 -6.15 14.88 -5.84
CA GLY A 63 -6.01 15.43 -7.19
C GLY A 63 -4.95 14.69 -8.02
N LEU A 64 -3.80 14.38 -7.43
CA LEU A 64 -2.74 13.61 -8.08
C LEU A 64 -3.20 12.19 -8.42
N ARG A 65 -3.80 11.47 -7.46
CA ARG A 65 -4.32 10.10 -7.63
C ARG A 65 -5.35 10.05 -8.77
N LYS A 66 -6.31 10.97 -8.77
CA LYS A 66 -7.33 11.06 -9.82
C LYS A 66 -6.76 11.49 -11.16
N GLY A 67 -5.85 12.46 -11.19
CA GLY A 67 -5.20 12.95 -12.41
C GLY A 67 -4.31 11.89 -13.08
N MET A 68 -3.74 10.98 -12.31
CA MET A 68 -2.98 9.83 -12.82
C MET A 68 -3.86 8.60 -13.11
N ASP A 69 -5.12 8.60 -12.70
CA ASP A 69 -6.01 7.44 -12.67
C ASP A 69 -5.40 6.24 -11.89
N ALA A 70 -4.81 6.55 -10.73
CA ALA A 70 -4.17 5.58 -9.85
C ALA A 70 -5.23 4.81 -9.03
N PHE A 71 -6.00 3.95 -9.70
CA PHE A 71 -7.23 3.35 -9.18
C PHE A 71 -7.02 2.20 -8.20
N GLY A 72 -5.90 1.47 -8.32
CA GLY A 72 -5.68 0.26 -7.53
C GLY A 72 -4.67 0.47 -6.41
N ASN A 73 -5.14 0.72 -5.18
CA ASN A 73 -4.26 0.91 -4.03
C ASN A 73 -4.02 -0.41 -3.29
N LEU A 74 -2.76 -0.84 -3.28
CA LEU A 74 -2.28 -2.06 -2.65
C LEU A 74 -1.72 -1.72 -1.27
N ARG A 75 -2.24 -2.37 -0.24
CA ARG A 75 -1.79 -2.25 1.17
C ARG A 75 -1.52 -3.64 1.74
N PRO A 76 -0.28 -4.13 1.70
CA PRO A 76 0.08 -5.40 2.31
C PRO A 76 -0.10 -5.38 3.83
N CYS A 77 -0.63 -6.47 4.38
CA CYS A 77 -0.68 -6.74 5.82
C CYS A 77 0.00 -8.08 6.09
N ASN A 78 1.27 -7.99 6.41
CA ASN A 78 2.12 -9.11 6.78
C ASN A 78 3.24 -8.63 7.70
N PHE A 79 3.89 -9.52 8.38
CA PHE A 79 5.06 -9.19 9.18
C PHE A 79 6.31 -9.10 8.30
N ALA A 80 7.00 -7.98 8.33
CA ALA A 80 8.27 -7.80 7.61
C ALA A 80 9.38 -8.75 8.09
N ALA A 81 9.26 -9.25 9.32
CA ALA A 81 10.09 -10.31 9.88
C ALA A 81 9.27 -11.10 10.90
N GLU A 82 9.46 -12.43 10.98
CA GLU A 82 8.72 -13.30 11.90
C GLU A 82 8.90 -12.86 13.38
N SER A 83 10.08 -12.34 13.71
CA SER A 83 10.40 -11.84 15.05
C SER A 83 9.60 -10.60 15.50
N LEU A 84 8.76 -10.05 14.64
CA LEU A 84 7.85 -8.94 14.96
C LEU A 84 6.47 -9.40 15.41
N VAL A 85 6.15 -10.67 15.28
CA VAL A 85 4.82 -11.21 15.65
C VAL A 85 4.47 -10.92 17.11
N ASP A 86 5.44 -10.97 18.00
CA ASP A 86 5.24 -10.71 19.43
C ASP A 86 5.02 -9.20 19.75
N LEU A 87 5.21 -8.31 18.78
CA LEU A 87 4.91 -6.87 18.88
C LEU A 87 3.50 -6.54 18.40
N SER A 88 2.79 -7.50 17.83
CA SER A 88 1.40 -7.32 17.44
C SER A 88 0.53 -7.01 18.67
N PRO A 89 -0.45 -6.12 18.58
CA PRO A 89 -1.45 -5.93 19.63
C PRO A 89 -2.39 -7.14 19.75
N LEU A 90 -2.43 -8.01 18.73
CA LEU A 90 -3.13 -9.28 18.79
C LEU A 90 -2.27 -10.31 19.53
N LYS A 91 -2.91 -11.34 20.08
CA LYS A 91 -2.17 -12.49 20.62
C LYS A 91 -1.32 -13.12 19.51
N ALA A 92 -0.10 -13.53 19.83
CA ALA A 92 0.84 -14.05 18.86
C ALA A 92 0.31 -15.28 18.08
N ASP A 93 -0.47 -16.15 18.71
CA ASP A 93 -1.11 -17.30 18.07
C ASP A 93 -2.23 -16.90 17.09
N VAL A 94 -2.85 -15.74 17.29
CA VAL A 94 -3.85 -15.16 16.38
C VAL A 94 -3.19 -14.44 15.21
N ALA A 95 -2.12 -13.66 15.49
CA ALA A 95 -1.44 -12.83 14.50
C ALA A 95 -0.53 -13.63 13.55
N ARG A 96 0.06 -14.70 14.05
CA ARG A 96 1.04 -15.52 13.32
C ARG A 96 0.47 -16.07 12.03
N GLY A 97 1.24 -15.91 10.94
CA GLY A 97 0.85 -16.37 9.61
C GLY A 97 -0.12 -15.45 8.88
N THR A 98 -0.42 -14.27 9.42
CA THR A 98 -1.19 -13.25 8.69
C THR A 98 -0.41 -12.80 7.46
N ASN A 99 -1.03 -12.95 6.29
CA ASN A 99 -0.45 -12.57 5.01
C ASN A 99 -1.55 -12.32 3.97
N PHE A 100 -2.02 -11.10 3.87
CA PHE A 100 -2.97 -10.68 2.85
C PHE A 100 -2.61 -9.29 2.31
N THR A 101 -3.07 -8.98 1.11
CA THR A 101 -2.95 -7.64 0.52
C THR A 101 -4.33 -7.08 0.28
N ILE A 102 -4.62 -5.93 0.88
CA ILE A 102 -5.84 -5.20 0.59
C ILE A 102 -5.65 -4.43 -0.72
N ILE A 103 -6.60 -4.59 -1.63
CA ILE A 103 -6.73 -3.79 -2.85
C ILE A 103 -7.96 -2.91 -2.69
N ARG A 104 -7.71 -1.62 -2.48
CA ARG A 104 -8.71 -0.57 -2.36
C ARG A 104 -8.91 0.07 -3.73
N GLU A 105 -10.14 0.12 -4.23
CA GLU A 105 -10.45 1.02 -5.34
C GLU A 105 -10.30 2.46 -4.87
N LEU A 106 -9.53 3.30 -5.58
CA LEU A 106 -9.03 4.57 -5.05
C LEU A 106 -9.58 5.82 -5.75
N CYS A 107 -10.26 5.68 -6.88
CA CYS A 107 -10.67 6.80 -7.73
C CYS A 107 -12.20 6.95 -7.89
N GLY A 108 -12.97 6.07 -7.28
CA GLY A 108 -14.45 6.08 -7.29
C GLY A 108 -15.05 6.17 -5.89
N GLY A 109 -16.33 5.84 -5.80
CA GLY A 109 -17.08 5.76 -4.55
C GLY A 109 -17.37 7.11 -3.89
N MET A 110 -17.59 7.08 -2.59
CA MET A 110 -18.06 8.24 -1.81
C MET A 110 -17.10 9.45 -1.85
N TYR A 111 -15.79 9.22 -2.03
CA TYR A 111 -14.80 10.32 -2.07
C TYR A 111 -14.85 11.12 -3.37
N PHE A 112 -15.42 10.55 -4.43
CA PHE A 112 -15.50 11.12 -5.78
C PHE A 112 -16.92 11.08 -6.35
N GLY A 113 -17.92 10.78 -5.50
CA GLY A 113 -19.31 10.69 -5.91
C GLY A 113 -19.84 12.01 -6.50
N PRO A 114 -20.77 11.93 -7.46
CA PRO A 114 -21.48 13.09 -7.96
C PRO A 114 -22.43 13.66 -6.89
N ASP A 115 -22.89 14.87 -7.12
CA ASP A 115 -23.95 15.50 -6.30
C ASP A 115 -23.61 15.67 -4.81
N ARG A 116 -22.32 15.81 -4.51
CA ARG A 116 -21.89 16.22 -3.17
C ARG A 116 -22.51 17.56 -2.83
N ARG A 117 -23.09 17.65 -1.64
CA ARG A 117 -23.61 18.91 -1.08
C ARG A 117 -22.94 19.18 0.25
N ASP A 118 -22.18 20.27 0.29
CA ASP A 118 -21.62 20.80 1.54
C ASP A 118 -22.76 21.22 2.49
N PRO A 119 -22.49 21.31 3.80
CA PRO A 119 -23.50 21.75 4.77
C PRO A 119 -24.16 23.05 4.36
N ASP A 120 -25.48 23.11 4.46
CA ASP A 120 -26.25 24.35 4.27
C ASP A 120 -25.89 25.40 5.31
N ALA A 121 -26.36 26.65 5.12
CA ALA A 121 -26.04 27.78 6.00
C ALA A 121 -26.49 27.55 7.45
N ASP A 122 -27.56 26.77 7.65
CA ASP A 122 -28.11 26.45 8.96
C ASP A 122 -27.50 25.17 9.55
N LEU A 123 -26.57 24.52 8.84
CA LEU A 123 -25.93 23.25 9.22
C LEU A 123 -26.94 22.13 9.47
N THR A 124 -28.04 22.11 8.73
CA THR A 124 -29.13 21.13 8.90
C THR A 124 -28.97 19.89 8.04
N SER A 125 -28.25 20.00 6.91
CA SER A 125 -28.06 18.87 5.98
C SER A 125 -26.75 18.96 5.21
N ALA A 126 -26.20 17.78 4.88
CA ALA A 126 -25.07 17.61 3.98
C ALA A 126 -25.19 16.26 3.26
N GLN A 127 -24.50 16.09 2.13
CA GLN A 127 -24.60 14.86 1.34
C GLN A 127 -23.30 14.49 0.68
N ASP A 128 -22.88 13.23 0.85
CA ASP A 128 -21.91 12.53 0.02
C ASP A 128 -22.60 11.31 -0.63
N VAL A 129 -22.26 11.01 -1.89
CA VAL A 129 -22.91 9.95 -2.66
C VAL A 129 -21.92 8.83 -3.00
N ASP A 130 -22.24 7.60 -2.61
CA ASP A 130 -21.47 6.42 -2.99
C ASP A 130 -21.87 5.97 -4.40
N PHE A 131 -21.05 6.31 -5.37
CA PHE A 131 -21.30 6.06 -6.79
C PHE A 131 -20.17 5.24 -7.41
N TYR A 132 -20.54 4.16 -8.10
CA TYR A 132 -19.62 3.32 -8.86
C TYR A 132 -20.17 3.03 -10.25
N THR A 133 -19.30 3.11 -11.25
CA THR A 133 -19.55 2.56 -12.56
C THR A 133 -19.09 1.11 -12.64
N ARG A 134 -19.67 0.33 -13.56
CA ARG A 134 -19.21 -1.03 -13.86
C ARG A 134 -17.71 -1.06 -14.20
N GLN A 135 -17.23 -0.11 -14.98
CA GLN A 135 -15.83 -0.04 -15.42
C GLN A 135 -14.85 0.14 -14.26
N GLU A 136 -15.19 0.97 -13.28
CA GLU A 136 -14.37 1.17 -12.08
C GLU A 136 -14.25 -0.12 -11.25
N ILE A 137 -15.34 -0.87 -11.13
CA ILE A 137 -15.34 -2.15 -10.42
C ILE A 137 -14.55 -3.21 -11.21
N GLU A 138 -14.79 -3.32 -12.52
CA GLU A 138 -14.12 -4.31 -13.38
C GLU A 138 -12.60 -4.15 -13.37
N ARG A 139 -12.08 -2.91 -13.49
CA ARG A 139 -10.63 -2.68 -13.53
C ARG A 139 -9.92 -3.10 -12.25
N VAL A 140 -10.52 -2.83 -11.08
CA VAL A 140 -9.92 -3.22 -9.80
C VAL A 140 -10.11 -4.72 -9.53
N ALA A 141 -11.20 -5.32 -9.99
CA ALA A 141 -11.41 -6.78 -9.93
C ALA A 141 -10.38 -7.52 -10.80
N ARG A 142 -10.08 -7.01 -12.01
CA ARG A 142 -9.01 -7.56 -12.88
C ARG A 142 -7.64 -7.42 -12.24
N LEU A 143 -7.35 -6.31 -11.57
CA LEU A 143 -6.09 -6.16 -10.81
C LEU A 143 -5.98 -7.22 -9.72
N ALA A 144 -7.06 -7.46 -8.95
CA ALA A 144 -7.08 -8.48 -7.91
C ALA A 144 -6.87 -9.89 -8.48
N GLY A 145 -7.58 -10.24 -9.54
CA GLY A 145 -7.44 -11.54 -10.21
C GLY A 145 -6.04 -11.73 -10.80
N TYR A 146 -5.48 -10.70 -11.42
CA TYR A 146 -4.11 -10.74 -11.93
C TYR A 146 -3.09 -11.01 -10.82
N LEU A 147 -3.16 -10.27 -9.70
CA LEU A 147 -2.23 -10.45 -8.59
C LEU A 147 -2.40 -11.82 -7.91
N ALA A 148 -3.62 -12.32 -7.79
CA ALA A 148 -3.86 -13.67 -7.29
C ALA A 148 -3.16 -14.74 -8.15
N LYS A 149 -3.17 -14.58 -9.48
CA LYS A 149 -2.54 -15.50 -10.44
C LYS A 149 -1.00 -15.39 -10.53
N GLN A 150 -0.37 -14.44 -9.84
CA GLN A 150 1.10 -14.42 -9.74
C GLN A 150 1.64 -15.49 -8.79
N HIS A 151 0.78 -16.29 -8.19
CA HIS A 151 1.09 -17.39 -7.28
C HIS A 151 0.63 -18.73 -7.84
N ASP A 152 1.32 -19.80 -7.47
CA ASP A 152 0.97 -21.18 -7.83
C ASP A 152 0.91 -22.04 -6.56
N PRO A 153 -0.28 -22.53 -6.14
CA PRO A 153 -1.60 -22.22 -6.71
C PRO A 153 -2.00 -20.74 -6.54
N PRO A 154 -2.96 -20.23 -7.34
CA PRO A 154 -3.45 -18.86 -7.22
C PRO A 154 -3.96 -18.56 -5.80
N LEU A 155 -3.70 -17.35 -5.33
CA LEU A 155 -4.22 -16.89 -4.03
C LEU A 155 -5.74 -16.73 -4.05
N PRO A 156 -6.43 -17.00 -2.93
CA PRO A 156 -7.86 -16.70 -2.83
C PRO A 156 -8.09 -15.18 -2.83
N VAL A 157 -9.25 -14.77 -3.35
CA VAL A 157 -9.70 -13.38 -3.35
C VAL A 157 -10.96 -13.26 -2.50
N TRP A 158 -10.93 -12.33 -1.54
CA TRP A 158 -12.00 -12.00 -0.62
C TRP A 158 -12.56 -10.63 -0.97
N SER A 159 -13.72 -10.58 -1.63
CA SER A 159 -14.39 -9.31 -1.96
C SER A 159 -15.22 -8.85 -0.77
N LEU A 160 -14.96 -7.62 -0.31
CA LEU A 160 -15.66 -7.01 0.81
C LEU A 160 -16.65 -5.97 0.30
N ASP A 161 -17.89 -6.06 0.77
CA ASP A 161 -18.97 -5.14 0.41
C ASP A 161 -20.01 -4.99 1.54
N LYS A 162 -21.06 -4.23 1.30
CA LYS A 162 -22.23 -4.13 2.17
C LYS A 162 -23.52 -4.36 1.38
N ALA A 163 -23.53 -5.36 0.50
CA ALA A 163 -24.62 -5.62 -0.45
C ALA A 163 -25.98 -5.96 0.20
N ASN A 164 -25.99 -6.34 1.48
CA ASN A 164 -27.22 -6.57 2.25
C ASN A 164 -27.96 -5.26 2.59
N VAL A 165 -27.27 -4.11 2.62
CA VAL A 165 -27.84 -2.80 2.96
C VAL A 165 -27.70 -1.81 1.81
N LEU A 166 -26.50 -1.70 1.20
CA LEU A 166 -26.25 -0.86 0.03
C LEU A 166 -26.86 -1.53 -1.21
N ALA A 167 -28.18 -1.38 -1.36
CA ALA A 167 -28.96 -2.09 -2.37
C ALA A 167 -28.61 -1.70 -3.82
N SER A 168 -27.95 -0.57 -4.04
CA SER A 168 -27.51 -0.12 -5.37
C SER A 168 -26.03 -0.37 -5.55
N ALA A 169 -25.16 0.48 -5.02
CA ALA A 169 -23.70 0.39 -5.23
C ALA A 169 -23.09 -0.93 -4.71
N GLY A 170 -23.48 -1.39 -3.52
CA GLY A 170 -22.95 -2.64 -2.96
C GLY A 170 -23.38 -3.89 -3.73
N ARG A 171 -24.62 -3.94 -4.26
CA ARG A 171 -25.06 -5.07 -5.10
C ARG A 171 -24.42 -5.05 -6.47
N LEU A 172 -24.24 -3.86 -7.07
CA LEU A 172 -23.51 -3.74 -8.33
C LEU A 172 -22.06 -4.20 -8.15
N TRP A 173 -21.41 -3.80 -7.06
CA TRP A 173 -20.05 -4.24 -6.72
C TRP A 173 -19.94 -5.76 -6.71
N ARG A 174 -20.79 -6.43 -5.91
CA ARG A 174 -20.78 -7.89 -5.78
C ARG A 174 -21.05 -8.59 -7.11
N LEU A 175 -22.04 -8.11 -7.86
CA LEU A 175 -22.39 -8.67 -9.17
C LEU A 175 -21.21 -8.60 -10.14
N VAL A 176 -20.63 -7.40 -10.32
CA VAL A 176 -19.56 -7.17 -11.29
C VAL A 176 -18.29 -7.94 -10.92
N VAL A 177 -17.90 -7.94 -9.64
CA VAL A 177 -16.75 -8.75 -9.18
C VAL A 177 -16.99 -10.23 -9.47
N SER A 178 -18.18 -10.77 -9.15
CA SER A 178 -18.49 -12.18 -9.43
C SER A 178 -18.40 -12.49 -10.93
N GLU A 179 -18.97 -11.65 -11.79
CA GLU A 179 -18.92 -11.84 -13.25
C GLU A 179 -17.50 -11.81 -13.82
N VAL A 180 -16.64 -10.90 -13.33
CA VAL A 180 -15.25 -10.82 -13.77
C VAL A 180 -14.50 -12.09 -13.40
N PHE A 181 -14.65 -12.57 -12.16
CA PHE A 181 -13.95 -13.78 -11.72
C PHE A 181 -14.46 -15.04 -12.42
N GLU A 182 -15.76 -15.18 -12.59
CA GLU A 182 -16.34 -16.31 -13.30
C GLU A 182 -15.85 -16.40 -14.76
N LYS A 183 -15.73 -15.26 -15.43
CA LYS A 183 -15.37 -15.21 -16.86
C LYS A 183 -13.86 -15.20 -17.12
N GLU A 184 -13.09 -14.44 -16.31
CA GLU A 184 -11.69 -14.13 -16.61
C GLU A 184 -10.71 -14.87 -15.68
N PHE A 185 -11.16 -15.31 -14.48
CA PHE A 185 -10.31 -15.95 -13.46
C PHE A 185 -10.98 -17.17 -12.82
N PRO A 186 -11.48 -18.15 -13.61
CA PRO A 186 -12.26 -19.28 -13.08
C PRO A 186 -11.43 -20.22 -12.19
N ASP A 187 -10.11 -20.14 -12.24
CA ASP A 187 -9.15 -20.88 -11.41
C ASP A 187 -8.80 -20.18 -10.09
N VAL A 188 -9.28 -18.95 -9.87
CA VAL A 188 -9.08 -18.20 -8.63
C VAL A 188 -10.29 -18.37 -7.71
N GLN A 189 -10.05 -18.84 -6.48
CA GLN A 189 -11.11 -18.90 -5.47
C GLN A 189 -11.59 -17.49 -5.13
N LEU A 190 -12.87 -17.18 -5.39
CA LEU A 190 -13.53 -15.95 -4.97
C LEU A 190 -14.47 -16.24 -3.79
N GLY A 191 -14.36 -15.43 -2.74
CA GLY A 191 -15.31 -15.40 -1.63
C GLY A 191 -15.79 -13.97 -1.37
N HIS A 192 -16.99 -13.84 -0.77
CA HIS A 192 -17.54 -12.54 -0.38
C HIS A 192 -17.75 -12.48 1.13
N HIS A 193 -17.32 -11.37 1.76
CA HIS A 193 -17.67 -11.03 3.13
C HIS A 193 -18.38 -9.68 3.18
N LEU A 194 -19.32 -9.53 4.09
CA LEU A 194 -19.78 -8.20 4.48
C LEU A 194 -18.66 -7.49 5.24
N ILE A 195 -18.49 -6.20 5.01
CA ILE A 195 -17.37 -5.42 5.57
C ILE A 195 -17.30 -5.50 7.09
N ASP A 196 -18.42 -5.47 7.78
CA ASP A 196 -18.50 -5.63 9.24
C ASP A 196 -18.08 -7.03 9.70
N SER A 197 -18.44 -8.07 8.95
CA SER A 197 -17.97 -9.43 9.21
C SER A 197 -16.47 -9.57 8.98
N ALA A 198 -15.94 -8.94 7.94
CA ALA A 198 -14.50 -8.92 7.64
C ALA A 198 -13.70 -8.21 8.75
N ALA A 199 -14.19 -7.09 9.27
CA ALA A 199 -13.59 -6.38 10.40
C ALA A 199 -13.50 -7.30 11.65
N MET A 200 -14.58 -8.03 11.97
CA MET A 200 -14.53 -9.01 13.05
C MET A 200 -13.51 -10.14 12.80
N LEU A 201 -13.42 -10.66 11.57
CA LEU A 201 -12.44 -11.68 11.19
C LEU A 201 -11.02 -11.17 11.33
N MET A 202 -10.76 -9.92 10.95
CA MET A 202 -9.44 -9.28 11.00
C MET A 202 -8.86 -9.24 12.41
N ILE A 203 -9.70 -9.07 13.42
CA ILE A 203 -9.27 -9.12 14.83
C ILE A 203 -9.25 -10.53 15.37
N LYS A 204 -10.26 -11.35 15.05
CA LYS A 204 -10.43 -12.68 15.64
C LYS A 204 -9.56 -13.75 14.99
N ARG A 205 -9.37 -13.70 13.68
CA ARG A 205 -8.64 -14.67 12.87
C ARG A 205 -8.19 -14.05 11.54
N PRO A 206 -7.20 -13.13 11.56
CA PRO A 206 -6.76 -12.43 10.35
C PRO A 206 -6.31 -13.37 9.22
N THR A 207 -5.76 -14.54 9.57
CA THR A 207 -5.36 -15.58 8.62
C THR A 207 -6.52 -16.13 7.77
N ALA A 208 -7.78 -15.93 8.17
CA ALA A 208 -8.94 -16.28 7.35
C ALA A 208 -9.09 -15.38 6.10
N LEU A 209 -8.41 -14.22 6.09
CA LEU A 209 -8.38 -13.28 4.98
C LEU A 209 -7.08 -13.39 4.16
N ASN A 210 -6.20 -14.36 4.45
CA ASN A 210 -4.97 -14.55 3.70
C ASN A 210 -5.26 -14.66 2.19
N GLY A 211 -4.42 -13.99 1.39
CA GLY A 211 -4.61 -13.82 -0.04
C GLY A 211 -4.83 -12.37 -0.43
N ILE A 212 -5.78 -12.12 -1.31
CA ILE A 212 -6.15 -10.78 -1.78
C ILE A 212 -7.49 -10.37 -1.18
N VAL A 213 -7.54 -9.19 -0.58
CA VAL A 213 -8.77 -8.59 -0.04
C VAL A 213 -9.16 -7.40 -0.92
N LEU A 214 -10.22 -7.56 -1.71
CA LEU A 214 -10.69 -6.55 -2.66
C LEU A 214 -11.86 -5.76 -2.08
N THR A 215 -11.81 -4.42 -2.14
CA THR A 215 -12.89 -3.59 -1.58
C THR A 215 -12.99 -2.20 -2.21
N SER A 216 -14.14 -1.55 -1.97
CA SER A 216 -14.44 -0.18 -2.38
C SER A 216 -13.57 0.87 -1.65
N ASN A 217 -13.66 2.11 -2.08
CA ASN A 217 -12.80 3.20 -1.59
C ASN A 217 -12.94 3.43 -0.08
N LEU A 218 -14.13 3.77 0.40
CA LEU A 218 -14.35 4.08 1.82
C LEU A 218 -14.08 2.86 2.72
N PHE A 219 -14.59 1.70 2.34
CA PHE A 219 -14.35 0.48 3.12
C PHE A 219 -12.87 0.09 3.11
N GLY A 220 -12.18 0.27 1.97
CA GLY A 220 -10.77 0.02 1.84
C GLY A 220 -9.91 0.93 2.71
N ASP A 221 -10.33 2.18 2.88
CA ASP A 221 -9.66 3.12 3.79
C ASP A 221 -9.72 2.60 5.23
N ILE A 222 -10.94 2.38 5.72
CA ILE A 222 -11.17 1.98 7.11
C ILE A 222 -10.53 0.63 7.43
N ILE A 223 -10.78 -0.39 6.59
CA ILE A 223 -10.32 -1.75 6.87
C ILE A 223 -8.79 -1.89 6.74
N SER A 224 -8.15 -1.08 5.89
CA SER A 224 -6.69 -1.11 5.76
C SER A 224 -5.99 -0.44 6.94
N ASP A 225 -6.60 0.56 7.55
CA ASP A 225 -6.08 1.19 8.76
C ASP A 225 -6.23 0.25 9.96
N GLU A 226 -7.35 -0.48 10.06
CA GLU A 226 -7.51 -1.56 11.03
C GLU A 226 -6.43 -2.65 10.84
N ALA A 227 -6.22 -3.10 9.59
CA ALA A 227 -5.19 -4.08 9.25
C ALA A 227 -3.77 -3.58 9.60
N SER A 228 -3.52 -2.28 9.47
CA SER A 228 -2.21 -1.68 9.70
C SER A 228 -1.69 -1.84 11.14
N VAL A 229 -2.58 -2.09 12.08
CA VAL A 229 -2.25 -2.30 13.48
C VAL A 229 -1.65 -3.69 13.73
N ILE A 230 -2.01 -4.67 12.90
CA ILE A 230 -1.59 -6.08 13.09
C ILE A 230 -0.06 -6.24 13.07
N PRO A 231 0.71 -5.67 12.14
CA PRO A 231 2.17 -5.79 12.11
C PRO A 231 2.92 -5.06 13.21
N GLY A 232 2.23 -4.30 14.07
CA GLY A 232 2.77 -3.69 15.26
C GLY A 232 3.37 -2.29 15.09
N SER A 233 3.63 -1.81 13.89
CA SER A 233 4.04 -0.43 13.62
C SER A 233 3.65 0.04 12.23
N LEU A 234 3.13 1.28 12.14
CA LEU A 234 2.87 1.97 10.87
C LEU A 234 4.14 2.23 10.05
N GLY A 235 5.29 2.35 10.73
CA GLY A 235 6.59 2.57 10.08
C GLY A 235 7.09 1.39 9.23
N LEU A 236 6.44 0.22 9.34
CA LEU A 236 6.76 -0.99 8.57
C LEU A 236 5.97 -1.10 7.27
N LEU A 237 4.95 -0.27 7.05
CA LEU A 237 3.91 -0.55 6.06
C LEU A 237 4.07 0.28 4.80
N PRO A 238 4.34 -0.38 3.65
CA PRO A 238 4.34 0.27 2.35
C PRO A 238 2.93 0.35 1.76
N SER A 239 2.76 1.18 0.74
CA SER A 239 1.63 1.10 -0.16
C SER A 239 2.02 1.44 -1.61
N ALA A 240 1.21 0.96 -2.56
CA ALA A 240 1.34 1.26 -3.97
C ALA A 240 -0.05 1.58 -4.54
N SER A 241 -0.16 2.67 -5.30
CA SER A 241 -1.37 3.01 -6.05
C SER A 241 -1.05 2.90 -7.54
N LEU A 242 -1.64 1.91 -8.22
CA LEU A 242 -1.34 1.56 -9.61
C LEU A 242 -2.37 2.18 -10.55
N CYS A 243 -1.87 2.65 -11.70
CA CYS A 243 -2.70 3.22 -12.77
C CYS A 243 -3.18 2.16 -13.77
N GLU A 244 -2.55 1.00 -13.80
CA GLU A 244 -2.85 -0.11 -14.71
C GLU A 244 -2.58 -1.44 -14.01
N VAL A 245 -3.13 -2.53 -14.56
CA VAL A 245 -2.73 -3.90 -14.16
C VAL A 245 -1.29 -4.13 -14.61
N PRO A 246 -0.36 -4.56 -13.73
CA PRO A 246 1.01 -4.85 -14.11
C PRO A 246 1.07 -5.98 -15.14
N VAL A 247 1.75 -5.73 -16.26
CA VAL A 247 1.94 -6.72 -17.32
C VAL A 247 3.44 -6.89 -17.54
N PRO A 248 3.97 -8.13 -17.61
CA PRO A 248 5.38 -8.35 -17.85
C PRO A 248 5.91 -7.59 -19.07
N GLY A 249 7.05 -6.91 -18.91
CA GLY A 249 7.68 -6.12 -19.96
C GLY A 249 7.08 -4.74 -20.25
N LYS A 250 6.00 -4.35 -19.56
CA LYS A 250 5.39 -3.02 -19.67
C LYS A 250 5.67 -2.19 -18.41
N LEU A 251 6.09 -0.94 -18.61
CA LEU A 251 6.18 0.03 -17.52
C LEU A 251 4.76 0.42 -17.06
N VAL A 252 4.48 0.28 -15.78
CA VAL A 252 3.22 0.70 -15.17
C VAL A 252 3.47 1.93 -14.30
N LYS A 253 2.68 2.97 -14.49
CA LYS A 253 2.71 4.16 -13.63
C LYS A 253 2.09 3.83 -12.28
N GLY A 254 2.65 4.40 -11.22
CA GLY A 254 2.14 4.23 -9.87
C GLY A 254 2.66 5.29 -8.91
N ILE A 255 1.99 5.42 -7.78
CA ILE A 255 2.39 6.23 -6.63
C ILE A 255 2.77 5.26 -5.52
N TYR A 256 3.94 5.43 -4.94
CA TYR A 256 4.49 4.57 -3.89
C TYR A 256 4.78 5.42 -2.66
N GLU A 257 4.03 5.20 -1.60
CA GLU A 257 4.09 5.99 -0.38
C GLU A 257 3.86 5.12 0.85
N PRO A 258 4.57 5.33 1.98
CA PRO A 258 4.27 4.62 3.21
C PRO A 258 2.88 5.02 3.73
N ILE A 259 2.27 4.15 4.53
CA ILE A 259 0.93 4.41 5.10
C ILE A 259 0.99 5.49 6.19
N HIS A 260 2.13 5.59 6.90
CA HIS A 260 2.29 6.58 7.97
C HIS A 260 2.26 8.02 7.45
N GLY A 261 1.80 8.94 8.29
CA GLY A 261 1.79 10.38 8.02
C GLY A 261 3.17 11.04 8.21
N SER A 262 3.16 12.37 8.25
CA SER A 262 4.38 13.20 8.32
C SER A 262 5.05 13.27 9.70
N ALA A 263 4.42 12.78 10.78
CA ALA A 263 4.94 12.70 12.15
C ALA A 263 5.73 13.96 12.61
N PRO A 264 5.05 15.11 12.73
CA PRO A 264 5.71 16.39 13.02
C PRO A 264 6.41 16.44 14.39
N ASP A 265 5.96 15.62 15.33
CA ASP A 265 6.47 15.52 16.70
C ASP A 265 7.86 14.86 16.81
N ILE A 266 8.27 14.11 15.81
CA ILE A 266 9.55 13.40 15.77
C ILE A 266 10.47 13.86 14.64
N VAL A 267 10.10 14.88 13.87
CA VAL A 267 10.92 15.43 12.78
C VAL A 267 12.29 15.89 13.29
N GLY A 268 13.35 15.58 12.54
CA GLY A 268 14.73 15.97 12.84
C GLY A 268 15.39 15.22 14.01
N LYS A 269 14.67 14.29 14.64
CA LYS A 269 15.23 13.47 15.74
C LYS A 269 16.00 12.26 15.23
N GLY A 270 15.91 11.91 13.94
CA GLY A 270 16.58 10.77 13.33
C GLY A 270 16.14 9.41 13.90
N ILE A 271 14.89 9.30 14.38
CA ILE A 271 14.35 8.09 15.02
C ILE A 271 13.21 7.44 14.24
N VAL A 272 12.81 8.03 13.11
CA VAL A 272 11.71 7.53 12.27
C VAL A 272 12.12 6.20 11.65
N ASN A 273 11.20 5.23 11.65
CA ASN A 273 11.42 3.95 10.98
C ASN A 273 11.31 4.12 9.44
N PRO A 274 12.39 3.86 8.67
CA PRO A 274 12.37 4.05 7.23
C PRO A 274 11.90 2.81 6.46
N ALA A 275 11.57 1.71 7.15
CA ALA A 275 11.26 0.41 6.52
C ALA A 275 10.09 0.53 5.54
N GLY A 276 8.99 1.21 5.92
CA GLY A 276 7.83 1.41 5.05
C GLY A 276 8.19 2.07 3.72
N MET A 277 9.00 3.14 3.74
CA MET A 277 9.43 3.81 2.52
C MET A 277 10.42 2.95 1.69
N ILE A 278 11.32 2.22 2.34
CA ILE A 278 12.21 1.27 1.67
C ILE A 278 11.39 0.15 0.98
N LEU A 279 10.36 -0.37 1.64
CA LEU A 279 9.46 -1.37 1.07
C LEU A 279 8.58 -0.79 -0.05
N CYS A 280 8.23 0.51 -0.03
CA CYS A 280 7.62 1.20 -1.17
C CYS A 280 8.54 1.17 -2.41
N ALA A 281 9.85 1.35 -2.23
CA ALA A 281 10.81 1.20 -3.31
C ALA A 281 10.83 -0.24 -3.87
N ALA A 282 10.71 -1.25 -3.03
CA ALA A 282 10.55 -2.65 -3.46
C ALA A 282 9.27 -2.84 -4.29
N MET A 283 8.13 -2.32 -3.82
CA MET A 283 6.87 -2.37 -4.58
C MET A 283 6.99 -1.65 -5.93
N MET A 284 7.69 -0.52 -6.00
CA MET A 284 7.95 0.20 -7.26
C MET A 284 8.76 -0.66 -8.24
N LEU A 285 9.82 -1.30 -7.78
CA LEU A 285 10.61 -2.21 -8.60
C LEU A 285 9.75 -3.37 -9.14
N ARG A 286 8.92 -3.97 -8.29
CA ARG A 286 8.03 -5.07 -8.65
C ARG A 286 6.97 -4.64 -9.67
N TYR A 287 6.16 -3.66 -9.33
CA TYR A 287 4.95 -3.36 -10.09
C TYR A 287 5.17 -2.41 -11.27
N SER A 288 6.02 -1.37 -11.10
CA SER A 288 6.31 -0.45 -12.21
C SER A 288 7.37 -0.97 -13.17
N PHE A 289 8.41 -1.60 -12.65
CA PHE A 289 9.58 -1.97 -13.48
C PHE A 289 9.69 -3.47 -13.76
N GLY A 290 8.82 -4.31 -13.19
CA GLY A 290 8.86 -5.76 -13.37
C GLY A 290 10.13 -6.42 -12.84
N LYS A 291 10.74 -5.83 -11.80
CA LYS A 291 12.00 -6.24 -11.18
C LYS A 291 11.73 -7.02 -9.89
N GLU A 292 11.17 -8.22 -10.02
CA GLU A 292 10.77 -9.07 -8.90
C GLU A 292 11.94 -9.51 -8.01
N ALA A 293 13.06 -9.89 -8.64
CA ALA A 293 14.22 -10.38 -7.89
C ALA A 293 14.82 -9.27 -7.00
N GLU A 294 14.91 -8.06 -7.55
CA GLU A 294 15.43 -6.89 -6.86
C GLU A 294 14.48 -6.43 -5.74
N ALA A 295 13.17 -6.46 -6.00
CA ALA A 295 12.16 -6.16 -4.98
C ALA A 295 12.26 -7.13 -3.81
N ARG A 296 12.34 -8.42 -4.09
CA ARG A 296 12.49 -9.46 -3.08
C ARG A 296 13.79 -9.34 -2.30
N ALA A 297 14.89 -8.95 -2.97
CA ALA A 297 16.17 -8.73 -2.29
C ALA A 297 16.07 -7.60 -1.25
N ILE A 298 15.34 -6.50 -1.54
CA ILE A 298 15.08 -5.43 -0.58
C ILE A 298 14.25 -5.94 0.60
N GLU A 299 13.15 -6.65 0.33
CA GLU A 299 12.27 -7.20 1.38
C GLU A 299 13.04 -8.11 2.34
N MET A 300 13.87 -8.99 1.78
CA MET A 300 14.71 -9.88 2.58
C MET A 300 15.80 -9.11 3.35
N ALA A 301 16.38 -8.04 2.79
CA ALA A 301 17.36 -7.22 3.49
C ALA A 301 16.72 -6.46 4.67
N VAL A 302 15.49 -5.99 4.53
CA VAL A 302 14.71 -5.41 5.65
C VAL A 302 14.48 -6.46 6.73
N ALA A 303 14.02 -7.66 6.37
CA ALA A 303 13.80 -8.76 7.30
C ALA A 303 15.08 -9.15 8.06
N ASP A 304 16.21 -9.27 7.35
CA ASP A 304 17.52 -9.57 7.98
C ASP A 304 17.94 -8.47 8.96
N THR A 305 17.76 -7.21 8.58
CA THR A 305 18.09 -6.06 9.44
C THR A 305 17.35 -6.16 10.76
N ILE A 306 16.02 -6.41 10.70
CA ILE A 306 15.17 -6.55 11.89
C ILE A 306 15.57 -7.79 12.72
N ASN A 307 15.78 -8.93 12.05
CA ASN A 307 16.12 -10.20 12.73
C ASN A 307 17.50 -10.16 13.37
N ASN A 308 18.44 -9.38 12.82
CA ASN A 308 19.76 -9.17 13.42
C ASN A 308 19.77 -8.09 14.53
N GLY A 309 18.58 -7.65 14.96
CA GLY A 309 18.43 -6.76 16.12
C GLY A 309 18.56 -5.26 15.82
N VAL A 310 18.80 -4.87 14.57
CA VAL A 310 18.79 -3.44 14.21
C VAL A 310 17.35 -3.00 14.03
N ARG A 311 16.78 -2.42 15.08
CA ARG A 311 15.36 -2.04 15.18
C ARG A 311 15.23 -0.59 15.65
N THR A 312 14.30 0.12 15.08
CA THR A 312 13.92 1.46 15.55
C THR A 312 13.03 1.39 16.80
N GLY A 313 12.80 2.52 17.47
CA GLY A 313 12.09 2.56 18.74
C GLY A 313 10.65 2.04 18.67
N ASP A 314 9.95 2.26 17.57
CA ASP A 314 8.58 1.79 17.32
C ASP A 314 8.45 0.27 17.21
N ILE A 315 9.55 -0.43 16.94
CA ILE A 315 9.62 -1.90 16.87
C ILE A 315 10.55 -2.51 17.94
N GLY A 316 10.65 -1.82 19.07
CA GLY A 316 11.31 -2.32 20.26
C GLY A 316 12.84 -2.27 20.26
N GLY A 317 13.44 -1.38 19.45
CA GLY A 317 14.88 -1.16 19.41
C GLY A 317 15.30 0.24 19.76
N THR A 318 16.56 0.58 19.43
CA THR A 318 17.17 1.89 19.69
C THR A 318 17.87 2.47 18.47
N ALA A 319 17.84 1.79 17.34
CA ALA A 319 18.49 2.25 16.12
C ALA A 319 17.82 3.52 15.58
N GLY A 320 18.63 4.44 15.09
CA GLY A 320 18.15 5.62 14.38
C GLY A 320 17.77 5.30 12.93
N THR A 321 17.07 6.25 12.28
CA THR A 321 16.64 6.16 10.88
C THR A 321 17.79 5.79 9.93
N LYS A 322 18.91 6.53 10.06
CA LYS A 322 20.10 6.31 9.22
C LYS A 322 20.77 4.97 9.49
N GLU A 323 20.89 4.58 10.76
CA GLU A 323 21.49 3.31 11.16
C GLU A 323 20.72 2.13 10.59
N PHE A 324 19.39 2.16 10.67
CA PHE A 324 18.53 1.15 10.08
C PHE A 324 18.72 1.07 8.55
N GLY A 325 18.69 2.21 7.84
CA GLY A 325 18.87 2.25 6.40
C GLY A 325 20.25 1.76 5.94
N ASP A 326 21.31 2.12 6.69
CA ASP A 326 22.69 1.64 6.41
C ASP A 326 22.80 0.12 6.61
N ALA A 327 22.12 -0.44 7.61
CA ALA A 327 22.04 -1.89 7.83
C ALA A 327 21.31 -2.61 6.69
N VAL A 328 20.18 -2.06 6.22
CA VAL A 328 19.47 -2.61 5.04
C VAL A 328 20.38 -2.61 3.81
N VAL A 329 21.09 -1.52 3.54
CA VAL A 329 22.06 -1.45 2.42
C VAL A 329 23.16 -2.50 2.55
N LYS A 330 23.68 -2.72 3.76
CA LYS A 330 24.69 -3.75 4.03
C LYS A 330 24.17 -5.14 3.70
N HIS A 331 22.97 -5.50 4.20
CA HIS A 331 22.37 -6.81 3.93
C HIS A 331 22.02 -6.99 2.45
N LEU A 332 21.49 -5.94 1.80
CA LEU A 332 21.20 -5.97 0.37
C LEU A 332 22.44 -6.25 -0.47
N LYS A 333 23.54 -5.53 -0.22
CA LYS A 333 24.82 -5.77 -0.92
C LYS A 333 25.35 -7.19 -0.73
N SER A 334 25.23 -7.73 0.47
CA SER A 334 25.65 -9.11 0.78
C SER A 334 24.82 -10.17 0.02
N ARG A 335 23.55 -9.87 -0.25
CA ARG A 335 22.65 -10.77 -1.01
C ARG A 335 22.84 -10.72 -2.52
N MET A 336 23.45 -9.64 -3.00
CA MET A 336 23.68 -9.40 -4.42
C MET A 336 25.12 -9.66 -4.86
N ALA A 337 26.03 -9.95 -3.92
CA ALA A 337 27.42 -10.34 -4.19
C ALA A 337 27.49 -11.80 -4.64
#